data_24004b269de0b5af431836761661a78f
#
_entry.id   24004b269de0b5af431836761661a78f
#
_cell.length_a   1.000
_cell.length_b   1.000
_cell.length_c   1.000
_cell.angle_alpha   90.00
_cell.angle_beta   90.00
_cell.angle_gamma   90.00
#
_symmetry.space_group_name_H-M   'P 1'
#
loop_
_entity.id
_entity.type
_entity.pdbx_description
1 polymer ?
#
loop_
_entity_poly.entity_id
_entity_poly.type
_entity_poly.pdbx_seq_one_letter_code
_entity_poly.pdbx_strand_id
1 'polypeptide(L)'
;MSTEGERSDASGSACGPRAVVPGPATTSFHHDVPVVEQVKTMVERTDWAGRPILQASGLRSPRCPGRVAPVATRRSFLQQSSLGFGWLAFAGLANRVASAEARRAQAHFAPRAKHVIFLFMDGGVSHVDTFDPKPELTKRTGQPAQWRPDELSQSVSANRKWLKNQWEFKQRGQSGLWVSDLLPHIASVADELCVVRSMVGETPLHGAQNLLLHTGRSIGAAPSLGSWVSYGLGTENEQLPGYVLLNNDWVPNGGSQNFASSFLPATHQATPVRAKGRPVDNITPADTAEVQRAKLDFLREQDSATAQALGGSDAIESAIKNYETAARMQSLVPSLCDVTGESPETLRLYGVDRANDFDKFYALQCLRARRMVEAGVRFIEVTCPLTHNNNAPWDQHGELRKRHEENARITDQPVAALIRDLKARGLLDETLILWAGEMGRTPHSSGTDGRDHHVSGYTLFMAGGGVRGGMTYGTTDEMGMSAVENRVNIHDLHATLLHQLGMNHERLTFRFGGRDQRLTDVHGRVIAEILA
;
A
#
# COMPACT_ATOMS: atom_id res chain seq x y z
N MET A 1 -46.40 -37.42 -43.88
CA MET A 1 -47.63 -36.68 -44.15
C MET A 1 -47.32 -35.27 -43.70
N SER A 2 -46.76 -34.38 -44.57
CA SER A 2 -47.53 -33.54 -45.54
C SER A 2 -48.33 -32.53 -44.75
N THR A 3 -48.27 -31.23 -44.89
CA THR A 3 -47.91 -30.25 -45.95
C THR A 3 -47.95 -28.87 -45.30
N GLU A 4 -47.02 -27.96 -45.51
CA GLU A 4 -47.04 -26.87 -46.49
C GLU A 4 -48.13 -25.83 -46.34
N GLY A 5 -47.68 -24.58 -46.42
CA GLY A 5 -48.42 -23.45 -47.00
C GLY A 5 -48.22 -22.16 -46.22
N GLU A 6 -47.33 -21.31 -46.60
CA GLU A 6 -47.28 -20.20 -47.57
C GLU A 6 -48.00 -18.92 -47.16
N ARG A 7 -47.16 -17.81 -47.06
CA ARG A 7 -47.28 -16.44 -47.64
C ARG A 7 -48.51 -15.60 -47.26
N SER A 8 -48.39 -14.35 -47.00
CA SER A 8 -47.90 -13.21 -47.78
C SER A 8 -48.06 -11.87 -47.05
N ASP A 9 -47.08 -11.02 -47.22
CA ASP A 9 -47.12 -9.63 -47.75
C ASP A 9 -47.75 -8.51 -46.91
N ALA A 10 -46.90 -7.61 -46.58
CA ALA A 10 -46.59 -6.32 -47.17
C ALA A 10 -47.29 -5.08 -46.62
N SER A 11 -46.50 -4.08 -46.47
CA SER A 11 -46.65 -2.62 -46.50
C SER A 11 -46.48 -1.98 -45.11
N GLY A 12 -45.64 -1.00 -44.87
CA GLY A 12 -44.99 -0.04 -45.74
C GLY A 12 -44.82 1.25 -44.97
N SER A 13 -43.65 1.85 -45.09
CA SER A 13 -43.40 3.28 -44.98
C SER A 13 -43.44 3.96 -43.60
N ALA A 14 -42.39 4.52 -43.13
CA ALA A 14 -41.89 5.86 -43.45
C ALA A 14 -40.57 6.19 -42.75
N CYS A 15 -39.63 6.69 -43.53
CA CYS A 15 -38.35 7.30 -43.12
C CYS A 15 -38.56 8.60 -42.37
N GLY A 16 -37.79 8.78 -41.25
CA GLY A 16 -37.44 10.06 -40.68
C GLY A 16 -35.93 10.10 -40.46
N PRO A 17 -35.21 11.19 -40.74
CA PRO A 17 -33.77 11.18 -40.84
C PRO A 17 -33.08 11.17 -39.47
N ARG A 18 -32.09 10.27 -39.31
CA ARG A 18 -31.13 10.29 -38.21
C ARG A 18 -30.12 11.43 -38.42
N ALA A 19 -30.03 12.32 -37.45
CA ALA A 19 -28.97 13.30 -37.35
C ALA A 19 -27.62 12.59 -37.10
N VAL A 20 -26.70 12.80 -38.03
CA VAL A 20 -25.29 12.39 -37.92
C VAL A 20 -24.56 13.46 -37.11
N VAL A 21 -24.02 13.08 -35.95
CA VAL A 21 -23.09 13.91 -35.20
C VAL A 21 -21.67 13.63 -35.76
N PRO A 22 -20.93 14.64 -36.25
CA PRO A 22 -19.56 14.41 -36.71
C PRO A 22 -18.62 14.21 -35.54
N GLY A 23 -17.82 13.12 -35.57
CA GLY A 23 -16.72 12.88 -34.68
C GLY A 23 -15.56 13.85 -34.97
N PRO A 24 -14.67 14.11 -33.99
CA PRO A 24 -13.56 15.02 -34.18
C PRO A 24 -12.53 14.43 -35.13
N ALA A 25 -12.12 15.26 -36.09
CA ALA A 25 -11.09 14.97 -37.08
C ALA A 25 -9.72 14.76 -36.42
N THR A 26 -9.10 13.65 -36.73
CA THR A 26 -7.67 13.40 -36.48
C THR A 26 -6.84 14.24 -37.45
N THR A 27 -6.25 15.31 -36.97
CA THR A 27 -5.18 16.02 -37.67
C THR A 27 -3.84 15.53 -37.17
N SER A 28 -3.15 14.78 -38.00
CA SER A 28 -1.75 14.43 -37.85
C SER A 28 -0.89 15.68 -38.12
N PHE A 29 -0.19 16.15 -37.10
CA PHE A 29 0.91 17.11 -37.27
C PHE A 29 2.24 16.35 -37.15
N HIS A 30 2.86 16.09 -38.27
CA HIS A 30 4.29 15.91 -38.37
C HIS A 30 4.95 17.28 -38.53
N HIS A 31 5.70 17.70 -37.52
CA HIS A 31 6.84 18.60 -37.71
C HIS A 31 7.80 18.41 -36.56
N ASP A 32 8.90 17.74 -36.81
CA ASP A 32 10.10 17.71 -36.01
C ASP A 32 10.75 19.10 -36.02
N VAL A 33 10.73 19.78 -34.87
CA VAL A 33 11.60 20.91 -34.57
C VAL A 33 12.25 20.63 -33.21
N PRO A 34 13.59 20.66 -33.08
CA PRO A 34 14.25 20.32 -31.83
C PRO A 34 13.90 21.33 -30.73
N VAL A 35 13.52 20.81 -29.60
CA VAL A 35 13.07 21.56 -28.37
C VAL A 35 14.11 22.58 -27.88
N VAL A 36 15.38 22.47 -28.28
CA VAL A 36 16.46 23.37 -27.88
C VAL A 36 16.37 24.75 -28.51
N GLU A 37 15.76 24.92 -29.69
CA GLU A 37 15.61 26.22 -30.35
C GLU A 37 14.43 27.04 -29.85
N GLN A 38 13.40 26.42 -29.33
CA GLN A 38 12.23 27.15 -28.75
C GLN A 38 12.54 27.81 -27.42
N VAL A 39 13.46 27.26 -26.63
CA VAL A 39 13.84 27.85 -25.33
C VAL A 39 14.70 29.10 -25.50
N LYS A 40 15.53 29.18 -26.58
CA LYS A 40 16.35 30.37 -26.87
C LYS A 40 15.53 31.58 -27.32
N THR A 41 14.41 31.36 -27.98
CA THR A 41 13.57 32.46 -28.50
C THR A 41 12.65 33.11 -27.46
N MET A 42 12.40 32.41 -26.31
CA MET A 42 11.55 32.92 -25.22
C MET A 42 12.30 33.78 -24.18
N VAL A 43 13.62 33.67 -24.11
CA VAL A 43 14.43 34.38 -23.10
C VAL A 43 14.78 35.80 -23.50
N GLU A 44 14.60 36.20 -24.76
CA GLU A 44 15.08 37.50 -25.27
C GLU A 44 14.06 38.62 -25.39
N ARG A 45 12.81 38.49 -24.91
CA ARG A 45 11.77 39.45 -25.34
C ARG A 45 11.05 40.31 -24.29
N THR A 46 10.99 39.97 -23.01
CA THR A 46 10.25 40.85 -22.06
C THR A 46 10.64 40.61 -20.61
N ASP A 47 10.54 41.68 -19.79
CA ASP A 47 10.50 41.55 -18.34
C ASP A 47 9.15 40.93 -17.88
N TRP A 48 9.06 40.50 -16.63
CA TRP A 48 7.84 39.87 -16.08
C TRP A 48 6.58 40.74 -16.11
N ALA A 49 6.71 42.03 -16.54
CA ALA A 49 5.61 42.98 -16.72
C ALA A 49 5.30 43.24 -18.21
N GLY A 50 5.92 42.50 -19.15
CA GLY A 50 5.61 42.60 -20.58
C GLY A 50 6.17 43.80 -21.32
N ARG A 51 7.24 44.43 -20.85
CA ARG A 51 7.82 45.65 -21.47
C ARG A 51 9.13 45.34 -22.22
N PRO A 52 9.38 45.94 -23.41
CA PRO A 52 10.60 45.74 -24.16
C PRO A 52 11.81 46.34 -23.49
N ILE A 53 12.91 45.61 -23.42
CA ILE A 53 14.20 46.12 -22.93
C ILE A 53 14.90 46.85 -24.05
N LEU A 54 15.03 48.15 -23.94
CA LEU A 54 15.81 48.99 -24.83
C LEU A 54 17.32 48.85 -24.55
N GLN A 55 18.07 48.35 -25.52
CA GLN A 55 19.54 48.36 -25.50
C GLN A 55 20.05 49.80 -25.59
N ALA A 56 20.74 50.30 -24.57
CA ALA A 56 21.54 51.48 -24.63
C ALA A 56 22.94 51.14 -25.14
N SER A 57 23.26 51.60 -26.34
CA SER A 57 24.59 51.53 -26.97
C SER A 57 25.55 52.52 -26.33
N GLY A 58 26.68 52.03 -25.89
CA GLY A 58 28.00 52.60 -25.87
C GLY A 58 28.26 53.94 -25.25
N LEU A 59 28.90 53.93 -24.07
CA LEU A 59 29.91 54.95 -23.70
C LEU A 59 30.95 54.31 -22.78
N ARG A 60 32.21 54.30 -23.25
CA ARG A 60 33.39 53.93 -22.46
C ARG A 60 33.69 55.08 -21.47
N SER A 61 33.86 54.75 -20.21
CA SER A 61 34.52 55.64 -19.26
C SER A 61 35.46 54.85 -18.32
N PRO A 62 36.42 55.53 -17.70
CA PRO A 62 37.72 54.94 -17.35
C PRO A 62 37.69 54.13 -16.02
N ARG A 63 38.66 53.25 -15.94
CA ARG A 63 38.90 52.32 -14.79
C ARG A 63 39.14 53.10 -13.49
N CYS A 64 38.30 52.86 -12.48
CA CYS A 64 38.64 52.96 -11.06
C CYS A 64 38.60 51.58 -10.40
N PRO A 65 39.57 51.16 -9.60
CA PRO A 65 39.52 49.93 -8.86
C PRO A 65 38.70 50.15 -7.59
N GLY A 66 37.38 50.05 -7.72
CA GLY A 66 36.47 50.08 -6.59
C GLY A 66 36.08 48.63 -6.22
N ARG A 67 36.30 48.27 -4.95
CA ARG A 67 35.78 47.02 -4.35
C ARG A 67 34.27 46.97 -4.63
N VAL A 68 33.83 45.99 -5.44
CA VAL A 68 32.42 45.65 -5.54
C VAL A 68 32.03 45.03 -4.20
N ALA A 69 31.32 45.75 -3.38
CA ALA A 69 30.70 45.19 -2.19
C ALA A 69 29.72 44.10 -2.63
N PRO A 70 29.76 42.92 -2.03
CA PRO A 70 28.82 41.86 -2.36
C PRO A 70 27.39 42.37 -2.10
N VAL A 71 26.50 42.18 -3.07
CA VAL A 71 25.08 42.52 -2.94
C VAL A 71 24.54 41.75 -1.73
N ALA A 72 24.20 42.51 -0.67
CA ALA A 72 23.68 41.90 0.54
C ALA A 72 22.37 41.18 0.22
N THR A 73 22.39 39.88 0.31
CA THR A 73 21.15 39.08 0.24
C THR A 73 20.31 39.37 1.51
N ARG A 74 18.98 39.17 1.46
CA ARG A 74 18.12 39.27 2.66
C ARG A 74 18.68 38.50 3.85
N ARG A 75 19.33 37.36 3.57
CA ARG A 75 19.97 36.52 4.58
C ARG A 75 21.23 37.18 5.17
N SER A 76 22.12 37.72 4.34
CA SER A 76 23.31 38.43 4.84
C SER A 76 22.95 39.74 5.58
N PHE A 77 21.87 40.41 5.16
CA PHE A 77 21.34 41.56 5.89
C PHE A 77 20.79 41.16 7.27
N LEU A 78 20.00 40.09 7.37
CA LEU A 78 19.50 39.57 8.65
C LEU A 78 20.62 39.02 9.54
N GLN A 79 21.67 38.46 8.96
CA GLN A 79 22.86 38.00 9.69
C GLN A 79 23.69 39.14 10.26
N GLN A 80 23.80 40.27 9.55
CA GLN A 80 24.58 41.42 9.96
C GLN A 80 23.79 42.37 10.86
N SER A 81 22.48 42.44 10.73
CA SER A 81 21.64 43.33 11.56
C SER A 81 21.16 42.69 12.87
N SER A 82 21.25 41.37 13.02
CA SER A 82 20.99 40.70 14.28
C SER A 82 22.29 40.46 15.05
N LEU A 83 22.72 41.43 15.84
CA LEU A 83 23.80 41.29 16.82
C LEU A 83 23.62 40.02 17.65
N GLY A 84 24.20 38.90 17.22
CA GLY A 84 24.42 37.67 17.97
C GLY A 84 23.18 36.86 18.44
N PHE A 85 22.16 37.50 19.02
CA PHE A 85 21.02 36.82 19.63
C PHE A 85 20.01 36.23 18.61
N GLY A 86 19.76 36.93 17.52
CA GLY A 86 18.85 36.43 16.48
C GLY A 86 19.41 35.23 15.72
N TRP A 87 20.74 35.20 15.53
CA TRP A 87 21.43 34.03 14.93
C TRP A 87 21.46 32.82 15.87
N LEU A 88 21.69 33.05 17.17
CA LEU A 88 21.61 31.96 18.17
C LEU A 88 20.19 31.41 18.29
N ALA A 89 19.16 32.24 18.21
CA ALA A 89 17.76 31.80 18.19
C ALA A 89 17.44 31.04 16.89
N PHE A 90 17.91 31.51 15.72
CA PHE A 90 17.73 30.83 14.44
C PHE A 90 18.55 29.51 14.37
N ALA A 91 19.79 29.52 14.81
CA ALA A 91 20.61 28.29 14.92
C ALA A 91 20.01 27.30 15.92
N GLY A 92 19.43 27.79 17.03
CA GLY A 92 18.69 26.98 17.99
C GLY A 92 17.40 26.38 17.40
N LEU A 93 16.68 27.11 16.54
CA LEU A 93 15.51 26.60 15.81
C LEU A 93 15.92 25.61 14.71
N ALA A 94 16.94 25.93 13.92
CA ALA A 94 17.46 25.05 12.88
C ALA A 94 18.02 23.74 13.47
N ASN A 95 18.77 23.81 14.59
CA ASN A 95 19.21 22.62 15.32
C ASN A 95 18.06 21.85 15.99
N ARG A 96 16.96 22.51 16.37
CA ARG A 96 15.75 21.84 16.87
C ARG A 96 15.02 21.09 15.75
N VAL A 97 14.98 21.62 14.54
CA VAL A 97 14.38 20.94 13.38
C VAL A 97 15.25 19.73 13.00
N ALA A 98 16.57 19.90 12.82
CA ALA A 98 17.49 18.81 12.50
C ALA A 98 17.56 17.73 13.61
N SER A 99 17.53 18.13 14.90
CA SER A 99 17.49 17.20 16.01
C SER A 99 16.10 16.56 16.21
N ALA A 100 15.01 17.19 15.73
CA ALA A 100 13.69 16.59 15.70
C ALA A 100 13.59 15.49 14.63
N GLU A 101 14.22 15.67 13.46
CA GLU A 101 14.31 14.62 12.43
C GLU A 101 15.19 13.45 12.88
N ALA A 102 16.35 13.71 13.46
CA ALA A 102 17.20 12.66 14.05
C ALA A 102 16.54 11.91 15.23
N ARG A 103 15.66 12.57 16.00
CA ARG A 103 14.88 11.93 17.06
C ARG A 103 13.66 11.16 16.55
N ARG A 104 13.15 11.46 15.35
CA ARG A 104 11.97 10.79 14.76
C ARG A 104 12.28 9.40 14.23
N ALA A 105 13.53 9.13 13.84
CA ALA A 105 13.98 7.81 13.41
C ALA A 105 14.23 6.82 14.58
N GLN A 106 13.72 7.10 15.77
CA GLN A 106 13.86 6.22 16.94
C GLN A 106 12.49 5.83 17.49
N ALA A 107 12.37 4.56 17.85
CA ALA A 107 11.21 4.06 18.57
C ALA A 107 10.97 4.87 19.86
N HIS A 108 9.71 5.10 20.21
CA HIS A 108 9.32 5.82 21.42
C HIS A 108 9.53 5.00 22.69
N PHE A 109 9.55 3.67 22.54
CA PHE A 109 9.80 2.65 23.57
C PHE A 109 10.32 1.38 22.91
N ALA A 110 10.77 0.40 23.70
CA ALA A 110 11.32 -0.84 23.17
C ALA A 110 10.31 -1.60 22.28
N PRO A 111 10.64 -1.84 21.00
CA PRO A 111 9.74 -2.55 20.09
C PRO A 111 9.70 -4.05 20.40
N ARG A 112 8.57 -4.70 20.09
CA ARG A 112 8.45 -6.16 20.02
C ARG A 112 8.69 -6.66 18.60
N ALA A 113 8.24 -5.90 17.60
CA ALA A 113 8.48 -6.18 16.20
C ALA A 113 9.49 -5.20 15.60
N LYS A 114 10.37 -5.69 14.75
CA LYS A 114 11.28 -4.89 13.91
C LYS A 114 10.77 -4.77 12.48
N HIS A 115 10.04 -5.80 12.02
CA HIS A 115 9.56 -5.94 10.66
C HIS A 115 8.05 -6.16 10.63
N VAL A 116 7.42 -5.70 9.55
CA VAL A 116 6.02 -6.00 9.24
C VAL A 116 5.95 -6.62 7.85
N ILE A 117 5.22 -7.73 7.73
CA ILE A 117 4.78 -8.28 6.44
C ILE A 117 3.27 -8.17 6.38
N PHE A 118 2.76 -7.31 5.52
CA PHE A 118 1.33 -7.15 5.27
C PHE A 118 0.95 -7.99 4.04
N LEU A 119 0.22 -9.07 4.26
CA LEU A 119 -0.34 -9.96 3.23
C LEU A 119 -1.74 -9.44 2.88
N PHE A 120 -1.82 -8.60 1.87
CA PHE A 120 -3.04 -7.91 1.50
C PHE A 120 -3.93 -8.76 0.60
N MET A 121 -5.15 -9.08 1.08
CA MET A 121 -6.16 -9.95 0.43
C MET A 121 -7.31 -9.11 -0.11
N ASP A 122 -7.06 -8.34 -1.17
CA ASP A 122 -8.01 -7.40 -1.75
C ASP A 122 -9.29 -8.07 -2.26
N GLY A 123 -10.42 -7.48 -1.93
CA GLY A 123 -11.73 -7.88 -2.40
C GLY A 123 -12.65 -8.46 -1.33
N GLY A 124 -12.24 -8.46 -0.06
CA GLY A 124 -13.12 -8.87 1.04
C GLY A 124 -13.26 -10.40 1.18
N VAL A 125 -12.32 -11.01 1.88
CA VAL A 125 -12.39 -12.45 2.20
C VAL A 125 -13.59 -12.75 3.09
N SER A 126 -14.35 -13.79 2.74
CA SER A 126 -15.53 -14.18 3.53
C SER A 126 -15.15 -14.75 4.89
N HIS A 127 -15.40 -14.00 5.95
CA HIS A 127 -15.11 -14.40 7.32
C HIS A 127 -15.88 -15.64 7.75
N VAL A 128 -17.16 -15.76 7.35
CA VAL A 128 -17.99 -16.92 7.67
C VAL A 128 -17.59 -18.19 6.90
N ASP A 129 -16.73 -18.08 5.90
CA ASP A 129 -16.21 -19.21 5.14
C ASP A 129 -14.75 -19.53 5.46
N THR A 130 -14.08 -18.75 6.34
CA THR A 130 -12.65 -18.93 6.67
C THR A 130 -12.37 -19.17 8.15
N PHE A 131 -12.72 -18.26 9.06
CA PHE A 131 -12.35 -18.33 10.48
C PHE A 131 -13.51 -18.18 11.46
N ASP A 132 -14.72 -17.87 11.00
CA ASP A 132 -15.87 -17.56 11.84
C ASP A 132 -17.06 -18.49 11.55
N PRO A 133 -17.05 -19.73 12.08
CA PRO A 133 -18.12 -20.71 11.83
C PRO A 133 -19.45 -20.24 12.40
N LYS A 134 -20.53 -20.34 11.59
CA LYS A 134 -21.89 -19.93 11.97
C LYS A 134 -22.88 -21.09 11.76
N PRO A 135 -23.09 -21.95 12.75
CA PRO A 135 -24.06 -23.06 12.64
C PRO A 135 -25.48 -22.61 12.30
N GLU A 136 -25.88 -21.41 12.74
CA GLU A 136 -27.20 -20.85 12.44
C GLU A 136 -27.41 -20.59 10.95
N LEU A 137 -26.36 -20.23 10.20
CA LEU A 137 -26.45 -20.10 8.74
C LEU A 137 -26.85 -21.41 8.06
N THR A 138 -26.38 -22.55 8.56
CA THR A 138 -26.76 -23.86 8.03
C THR A 138 -28.25 -24.14 8.25
N LYS A 139 -28.76 -23.84 9.45
CA LYS A 139 -30.17 -24.04 9.82
C LYS A 139 -31.12 -23.13 9.02
N ARG A 140 -30.69 -21.91 8.72
CA ARG A 140 -31.50 -20.90 8.06
C ARG A 140 -31.25 -20.77 6.56
N THR A 141 -30.40 -21.60 5.99
CA THR A 141 -30.06 -21.55 4.56
C THR A 141 -31.30 -21.53 3.69
N GLY A 142 -31.33 -20.60 2.73
CA GLY A 142 -32.44 -20.41 1.79
C GLY A 142 -33.65 -19.63 2.35
N GLN A 143 -33.70 -19.37 3.66
CA GLN A 143 -34.72 -18.50 4.25
C GLN A 143 -34.40 -17.03 3.93
N PRO A 144 -35.42 -16.16 3.83
CA PRO A 144 -35.20 -14.72 3.62
C PRO A 144 -34.34 -14.11 4.72
N ALA A 145 -33.32 -13.33 4.32
CA ALA A 145 -32.48 -12.56 5.22
C ALA A 145 -33.06 -11.14 5.34
N GLN A 146 -33.52 -10.77 6.54
CA GLN A 146 -34.08 -9.44 6.79
C GLN A 146 -32.96 -8.41 6.84
N TRP A 147 -33.21 -7.24 6.28
CA TRP A 147 -32.32 -6.10 6.42
C TRP A 147 -32.31 -5.57 7.87
N ARG A 148 -31.12 -5.18 8.33
CA ARG A 148 -30.94 -4.62 9.67
C ARG A 148 -30.50 -3.15 9.56
N PRO A 149 -31.02 -2.25 10.41
CA PRO A 149 -30.65 -0.83 10.37
C PRO A 149 -29.16 -0.53 10.58
N ASP A 150 -28.45 -1.41 11.28
CA ASP A 150 -27.00 -1.32 11.57
C ASP A 150 -26.14 -2.03 10.52
N GLU A 151 -26.74 -2.55 9.47
CA GLU A 151 -26.04 -3.27 8.40
C GLU A 151 -25.39 -2.31 7.42
N LEU A 152 -24.08 -2.28 7.38
CA LEU A 152 -23.31 -1.59 6.35
C LEU A 152 -22.88 -2.61 5.29
N SER A 153 -23.78 -2.90 4.37
CA SER A 153 -23.55 -3.79 3.23
C SER A 153 -24.00 -3.12 1.94
N GLN A 154 -23.44 -3.55 0.81
CA GLN A 154 -23.85 -3.07 -0.51
C GLN A 154 -25.05 -3.84 -1.10
N SER A 155 -25.61 -4.77 -0.33
CA SER A 155 -26.75 -5.56 -0.76
C SER A 155 -28.03 -4.72 -0.79
N VAL A 156 -28.51 -4.48 -2.00
CA VAL A 156 -29.77 -3.73 -2.23
C VAL A 156 -30.94 -4.64 -2.63
N SER A 157 -30.71 -5.97 -2.71
CA SER A 157 -31.74 -6.91 -3.15
C SER A 157 -32.74 -7.22 -2.06
N ALA A 158 -34.03 -7.03 -2.35
CA ALA A 158 -35.12 -7.46 -1.46
C ALA A 158 -35.23 -9.00 -1.34
N ASN A 159 -34.62 -9.76 -2.27
CA ASN A 159 -34.73 -11.23 -2.34
C ASN A 159 -33.52 -11.95 -1.75
N ARG A 160 -32.74 -11.30 -0.88
CA ARG A 160 -31.57 -11.92 -0.24
C ARG A 160 -31.98 -13.07 0.69
N LYS A 161 -31.16 -14.12 0.68
CA LYS A 161 -31.38 -15.34 1.48
C LYS A 161 -30.11 -15.69 2.25
N TRP A 162 -30.28 -16.24 3.45
CA TRP A 162 -29.16 -16.77 4.21
C TRP A 162 -28.44 -17.85 3.41
N LEU A 163 -27.13 -17.80 3.42
CA LEU A 163 -26.24 -18.73 2.72
C LEU A 163 -25.31 -19.39 3.73
N LYS A 164 -25.41 -20.72 3.85
CA LYS A 164 -24.55 -21.48 4.79
C LYS A 164 -23.06 -21.28 4.50
N ASN A 165 -22.23 -21.60 5.49
CA ASN A 165 -20.80 -21.76 5.28
C ASN A 165 -20.55 -22.75 4.14
N GLN A 166 -19.63 -22.41 3.23
CA GLN A 166 -19.38 -23.23 2.04
C GLN A 166 -18.43 -24.39 2.29
N TRP A 167 -17.64 -24.33 3.36
CA TRP A 167 -16.70 -25.38 3.78
C TRP A 167 -16.98 -25.79 5.22
N GLU A 168 -16.48 -26.98 5.57
CA GLU A 168 -16.52 -27.45 6.94
C GLU A 168 -15.46 -26.75 7.79
N PHE A 169 -15.75 -26.60 9.06
CA PHE A 169 -14.84 -26.04 10.05
C PHE A 169 -14.36 -27.11 11.01
N LYS A 170 -13.09 -27.05 11.37
CA LYS A 170 -12.49 -27.94 12.37
C LYS A 170 -11.64 -27.13 13.34
N GLN A 171 -11.58 -27.59 14.58
CA GLN A 171 -10.60 -27.08 15.52
C GLN A 171 -9.20 -27.54 15.11
N ARG A 172 -8.25 -26.61 15.11
CA ARG A 172 -6.89 -26.83 14.61
C ARG A 172 -5.85 -26.43 15.67
N GLY A 173 -4.67 -27.05 15.57
CA GLY A 173 -3.60 -26.86 16.54
C GLY A 173 -3.94 -27.36 17.95
N GLN A 174 -3.07 -27.06 18.89
CA GLN A 174 -3.29 -27.32 20.31
C GLN A 174 -4.25 -26.29 20.92
N SER A 175 -4.29 -25.09 20.35
CA SER A 175 -5.19 -23.99 20.73
C SER A 175 -6.68 -24.27 20.45
N GLY A 176 -6.98 -25.20 19.55
CA GLY A 176 -8.35 -25.49 19.14
C GLY A 176 -8.99 -24.38 18.30
N LEU A 177 -8.18 -23.58 17.61
CA LEU A 177 -8.67 -22.49 16.76
C LEU A 177 -9.52 -23.02 15.59
N TRP A 178 -10.70 -22.44 15.38
CA TRP A 178 -11.58 -22.83 14.28
C TRP A 178 -11.07 -22.28 12.96
N VAL A 179 -10.78 -23.18 12.02
CA VAL A 179 -10.39 -22.85 10.64
C VAL A 179 -11.14 -23.75 9.67
N SER A 180 -11.62 -23.18 8.57
CA SER A 180 -12.33 -23.95 7.55
C SER A 180 -11.38 -24.82 6.72
N ASP A 181 -11.92 -25.88 6.14
CA ASP A 181 -11.19 -26.78 5.24
C ASP A 181 -10.78 -26.10 3.91
N LEU A 182 -11.18 -24.86 3.67
CA LEU A 182 -10.69 -24.02 2.57
C LEU A 182 -9.19 -23.71 2.69
N LEU A 183 -8.68 -23.58 3.94
CA LEU A 183 -7.32 -23.11 4.26
C LEU A 183 -6.51 -24.18 5.03
N PRO A 184 -6.26 -25.38 4.45
CA PRO A 184 -5.63 -26.47 5.16
C PRO A 184 -4.18 -26.21 5.58
N HIS A 185 -3.42 -25.40 4.82
CA HIS A 185 -2.04 -25.07 5.18
C HIS A 185 -1.99 -24.02 6.29
N ILE A 186 -2.76 -22.94 6.21
CA ILE A 186 -2.91 -21.96 7.30
C ILE A 186 -3.43 -22.64 8.57
N ALA A 187 -4.38 -23.57 8.44
CA ALA A 187 -4.87 -24.38 9.56
C ALA A 187 -3.76 -25.15 10.29
N SER A 188 -2.68 -25.52 9.62
CA SER A 188 -1.54 -26.24 10.20
C SER A 188 -0.57 -25.36 11.00
N VAL A 189 -0.75 -24.05 10.98
CA VAL A 189 -0.03 -23.06 11.80
C VAL A 189 -0.98 -22.30 12.75
N ALA A 190 -2.12 -22.89 13.06
CA ALA A 190 -3.18 -22.27 13.87
C ALA A 190 -2.68 -21.74 15.23
N ASP A 191 -1.71 -22.42 15.85
CA ASP A 191 -1.16 -22.04 17.15
C ASP A 191 -0.32 -20.75 17.09
N GLU A 192 0.06 -20.30 15.90
CA GLU A 192 0.77 -19.02 15.69
C GLU A 192 -0.19 -17.85 15.41
N LEU A 193 -1.47 -18.12 15.15
CA LEU A 193 -2.42 -17.12 14.67
C LEU A 193 -3.17 -16.43 15.83
N CYS A 194 -3.24 -15.12 15.77
CA CYS A 194 -4.19 -14.30 16.50
C CYS A 194 -5.31 -13.89 15.52
N VAL A 195 -6.47 -14.51 15.63
CA VAL A 195 -7.61 -14.24 14.73
C VAL A 195 -8.53 -13.21 15.35
N VAL A 196 -8.65 -12.05 14.72
CA VAL A 196 -9.57 -10.97 15.11
C VAL A 196 -10.84 -11.11 14.29
N ARG A 197 -11.97 -11.47 14.93
CA ARG A 197 -13.27 -11.70 14.27
C ARG A 197 -14.20 -10.49 14.29
N SER A 198 -13.83 -9.45 14.97
CA SER A 198 -14.69 -8.30 15.26
C SER A 198 -14.25 -7.03 14.54
N MET A 199 -13.55 -7.17 13.42
CA MET A 199 -13.19 -6.02 12.59
C MET A 199 -14.43 -5.32 12.05
N VAL A 200 -14.41 -3.98 12.05
CA VAL A 200 -15.45 -3.15 11.43
C VAL A 200 -14.82 -2.10 10.54
N GLY A 201 -15.46 -1.86 9.39
CA GLY A 201 -15.08 -0.82 8.44
C GLY A 201 -16.09 0.34 8.45
N GLU A 202 -15.88 1.28 7.54
CA GLU A 202 -16.71 2.49 7.42
C GLU A 202 -17.63 2.46 6.20
N THR A 203 -17.21 1.81 5.12
CA THR A 203 -17.92 1.81 3.85
C THR A 203 -17.76 0.48 3.11
N PRO A 204 -18.81 -0.05 2.49
CA PRO A 204 -18.74 -1.27 1.70
C PRO A 204 -18.24 -1.03 0.25
N LEU A 205 -17.48 0.03 0.01
CA LEU A 205 -16.90 0.37 -1.29
C LEU A 205 -15.40 0.05 -1.29
N HIS A 206 -14.95 -0.87 -2.15
CA HIS A 206 -13.55 -1.32 -2.20
C HIS A 206 -12.54 -0.18 -2.18
N GLY A 207 -12.65 0.79 -3.10
CA GLY A 207 -11.66 1.87 -3.20
C GLY A 207 -11.52 2.70 -1.92
N ALA A 208 -12.64 3.08 -1.31
CA ALA A 208 -12.66 3.86 -0.09
C ALA A 208 -12.20 3.02 1.12
N GLN A 209 -12.62 1.77 1.20
CA GLN A 209 -12.24 0.89 2.30
C GLN A 209 -10.77 0.43 2.20
N ASN A 210 -10.24 0.24 0.98
CA ASN A 210 -8.81 0.02 0.74
C ASN A 210 -7.97 1.20 1.21
N LEU A 211 -8.38 2.42 0.85
CA LEU A 211 -7.70 3.63 1.34
C LEU A 211 -7.75 3.71 2.88
N LEU A 212 -8.88 3.40 3.50
CA LEU A 212 -8.99 3.38 4.97
C LEU A 212 -8.02 2.36 5.59
N LEU A 213 -7.97 1.13 5.06
CA LEU A 213 -7.08 0.08 5.56
C LEU A 213 -5.60 0.47 5.42
N HIS A 214 -5.22 1.10 4.31
CA HIS A 214 -3.83 1.46 4.06
C HIS A 214 -3.42 2.79 4.68
N THR A 215 -4.31 3.78 4.74
CA THR A 215 -3.94 5.17 5.06
C THR A 215 -4.64 5.74 6.30
N GLY A 216 -5.58 5.01 6.89
CA GLY A 216 -6.43 5.51 7.96
C GLY A 216 -7.49 6.53 7.51
N ARG A 217 -7.72 6.68 6.19
CA ARG A 217 -8.72 7.59 5.63
C ARG A 217 -9.40 6.98 4.42
N SER A 218 -10.71 6.97 4.43
CA SER A 218 -11.52 6.43 3.33
C SER A 218 -11.57 7.34 2.09
N ILE A 219 -11.20 8.61 2.24
CA ILE A 219 -11.16 9.62 1.17
C ILE A 219 -9.98 10.57 1.33
N GLY A 220 -9.53 11.14 0.21
CA GLY A 220 -8.42 12.08 0.19
C GLY A 220 -7.05 11.41 0.18
N ALA A 221 -6.02 12.20 -0.09
CA ALA A 221 -4.64 11.74 -0.11
C ALA A 221 -4.04 11.76 1.29
N ALA A 222 -3.65 10.59 1.80
CA ALA A 222 -2.95 10.44 3.07
C ALA A 222 -1.81 9.42 2.93
N PRO A 223 -0.76 9.50 3.77
CA PRO A 223 0.33 8.53 3.73
C PRO A 223 -0.15 7.16 4.19
N SER A 224 0.36 6.12 3.53
CA SER A 224 0.09 4.73 3.89
C SER A 224 0.75 4.33 5.21
N LEU A 225 0.24 3.26 5.83
CA LEU A 225 0.82 2.63 7.02
C LEU A 225 2.33 2.36 6.84
N GLY A 226 2.74 1.77 5.70
CA GLY A 226 4.15 1.52 5.42
C GLY A 226 4.97 2.81 5.32
N SER A 227 4.39 3.89 4.76
CA SER A 227 5.04 5.20 4.71
C SER A 227 5.19 5.81 6.11
N TRP A 228 4.20 5.69 6.98
CA TRP A 228 4.28 6.12 8.39
C TRP A 228 5.31 5.32 9.18
N VAL A 229 5.38 4.00 8.97
CA VAL A 229 6.39 3.14 9.60
C VAL A 229 7.80 3.55 9.15
N SER A 230 8.00 3.73 7.84
CA SER A 230 9.27 4.20 7.28
C SER A 230 9.63 5.61 7.79
N TYR A 231 8.66 6.51 7.91
CA TYR A 231 8.89 7.86 8.46
C TYR A 231 9.27 7.83 9.94
N GLY A 232 8.58 6.99 10.73
CA GLY A 232 8.80 6.93 12.18
C GLY A 232 10.09 6.22 12.59
N LEU A 233 10.52 5.19 11.84
CA LEU A 233 11.63 4.31 12.21
C LEU A 233 12.80 4.30 11.21
N GLY A 234 12.61 4.82 10.00
CA GLY A 234 13.62 4.71 8.95
C GLY A 234 13.79 3.28 8.45
N THR A 235 14.99 2.96 8.01
CA THR A 235 15.39 1.62 7.55
C THR A 235 16.47 1.04 8.46
N GLU A 236 16.52 -0.29 8.59
CA GLU A 236 17.63 -0.96 9.27
C GLU A 236 18.80 -1.25 8.32
N ASN A 237 18.54 -1.17 7.02
CA ASN A 237 19.54 -1.36 5.98
C ASN A 237 19.51 -0.19 5.01
N GLU A 238 20.51 0.68 5.07
CA GLU A 238 20.61 1.86 4.21
C GLU A 238 20.72 1.56 2.71
N GLN A 239 20.95 0.30 2.34
CA GLN A 239 21.02 -0.15 0.94
C GLN A 239 19.62 -0.50 0.38
N LEU A 240 18.60 -0.52 1.23
CA LEU A 240 17.23 -0.89 0.87
C LEU A 240 16.23 0.19 1.34
N PRO A 241 15.13 0.35 0.61
CA PRO A 241 14.04 1.20 1.07
C PRO A 241 13.41 0.63 2.35
N GLY A 242 12.93 1.50 3.23
CA GLY A 242 12.22 1.08 4.44
C GLY A 242 10.84 0.48 4.16
N TYR A 243 10.26 0.75 2.98
CA TYR A 243 8.97 0.21 2.55
C TYR A 243 9.06 -0.40 1.15
N VAL A 244 8.78 -1.70 1.05
CA VAL A 244 8.77 -2.47 -0.21
C VAL A 244 7.38 -3.00 -0.48
N LEU A 245 6.91 -2.84 -1.73
CA LEU A 245 5.66 -3.41 -2.23
C LEU A 245 5.98 -4.56 -3.19
N LEU A 246 5.71 -5.79 -2.76
CA LEU A 246 5.80 -7.00 -3.59
C LEU A 246 4.51 -7.15 -4.38
N ASN A 247 4.48 -6.54 -5.56
CA ASN A 247 3.28 -6.45 -6.39
C ASN A 247 3.17 -7.65 -7.35
N ASN A 248 1.96 -8.14 -7.52
CA ASN A 248 1.60 -9.21 -8.46
C ASN A 248 0.98 -8.65 -9.76
N ASP A 249 1.56 -7.60 -10.31
CA ASP A 249 1.27 -6.99 -11.61
C ASP A 249 -0.13 -6.35 -11.76
N TRP A 250 -0.74 -5.93 -10.67
CA TRP A 250 -1.99 -5.18 -10.71
C TRP A 250 -2.08 -4.14 -9.58
N VAL A 251 -2.98 -3.18 -9.72
CA VAL A 251 -3.17 -2.11 -8.74
C VAL A 251 -4.57 -2.26 -8.13
N PRO A 252 -4.66 -2.42 -6.79
CA PRO A 252 -5.95 -2.56 -6.10
C PRO A 252 -6.85 -1.32 -6.27
N ASN A 253 -8.14 -1.49 -5.99
CA ASN A 253 -9.08 -0.39 -5.88
C ASN A 253 -8.55 0.65 -4.85
N GLY A 254 -8.74 1.95 -5.13
CA GLY A 254 -8.06 3.03 -4.41
C GLY A 254 -6.77 3.48 -5.09
N GLY A 255 -6.25 2.69 -6.05
CA GLY A 255 -5.12 3.05 -6.90
C GLY A 255 -3.79 3.07 -6.15
N SER A 256 -2.79 3.74 -6.74
CA SER A 256 -1.47 3.91 -6.15
C SER A 256 -1.46 4.70 -4.83
N GLN A 257 -2.56 5.37 -4.49
CA GLN A 257 -2.69 6.09 -3.22
C GLN A 257 -2.62 5.15 -2.01
N ASN A 258 -3.00 3.88 -2.16
CA ASN A 258 -2.84 2.87 -1.11
C ASN A 258 -1.38 2.74 -0.62
N PHE A 259 -0.40 3.08 -1.46
CA PHE A 259 1.02 2.87 -1.21
C PHE A 259 1.83 4.16 -1.17
N ALA A 260 1.16 5.32 -1.25
CA ALA A 260 1.81 6.61 -1.40
C ALA A 260 2.32 7.18 -0.07
N SER A 261 3.39 7.96 -0.15
CA SER A 261 3.86 8.79 0.96
C SER A 261 2.99 10.05 1.13
N SER A 262 2.24 10.46 0.10
CA SER A 262 1.36 11.63 0.10
C SER A 262 2.07 12.90 0.61
N PHE A 263 1.68 13.45 1.76
CA PHE A 263 2.31 14.64 2.35
C PHE A 263 3.60 14.35 3.13
N LEU A 264 3.95 13.09 3.40
CA LEU A 264 5.27 12.74 3.93
C LEU A 264 6.34 12.84 2.82
N PRO A 265 7.61 13.01 3.16
CA PRO A 265 8.69 13.02 2.18
C PRO A 265 8.66 11.78 1.28
N ALA A 266 8.94 11.97 -0.01
CA ALA A 266 8.87 10.91 -1.03
C ALA A 266 9.81 9.72 -0.78
N THR A 267 10.82 9.86 0.07
CA THR A 267 11.71 8.77 0.51
C THR A 267 11.00 7.67 1.29
N HIS A 268 9.79 7.95 1.79
CA HIS A 268 8.98 6.99 2.56
C HIS A 268 7.91 6.28 1.72
N GLN A 269 7.85 6.56 0.41
CA GLN A 269 6.92 5.90 -0.50
C GLN A 269 7.31 4.44 -0.72
N ALA A 270 6.30 3.57 -0.96
CA ALA A 270 6.54 2.19 -1.33
C ALA A 270 7.42 2.07 -2.58
N THR A 271 8.40 1.19 -2.52
CA THR A 271 9.19 0.79 -3.69
C THR A 271 8.61 -0.49 -4.27
N PRO A 272 8.00 -0.47 -5.47
CA PRO A 272 7.40 -1.65 -6.06
C PRO A 272 8.46 -2.62 -6.58
N VAL A 273 8.29 -3.90 -6.27
CA VAL A 273 9.07 -5.03 -6.78
C VAL A 273 8.13 -6.01 -7.44
N ARG A 274 8.29 -6.22 -8.74
CA ARG A 274 7.40 -7.04 -9.56
C ARG A 274 7.63 -8.53 -9.35
N ALA A 275 6.56 -9.30 -9.48
CA ALA A 275 6.64 -10.76 -9.47
C ALA A 275 7.27 -11.30 -10.75
N LYS A 276 7.00 -10.68 -11.89
CA LYS A 276 7.42 -11.10 -13.23
C LYS A 276 8.47 -10.16 -13.83
N GLY A 277 9.33 -10.72 -14.67
CA GLY A 277 10.31 -9.95 -15.41
C GLY A 277 11.39 -9.35 -14.51
N ARG A 278 11.82 -8.13 -14.84
CA ARG A 278 12.79 -7.40 -14.00
C ARG A 278 12.10 -6.93 -12.72
N PRO A 279 12.63 -7.25 -11.54
CA PRO A 279 12.01 -6.89 -10.27
C PRO A 279 11.75 -5.39 -10.12
N VAL A 280 12.71 -4.58 -10.54
CA VAL A 280 12.65 -3.11 -10.50
C VAL A 280 13.17 -2.56 -11.84
N ASP A 281 12.56 -1.47 -12.32
CA ASP A 281 13.04 -0.79 -13.51
C ASP A 281 14.42 -0.17 -13.27
N ASN A 282 15.25 -0.15 -14.31
CA ASN A 282 16.61 0.42 -14.28
C ASN A 282 17.52 -0.16 -13.19
N ILE A 283 17.24 -1.37 -12.70
CA ILE A 283 18.02 -2.05 -11.66
C ILE A 283 19.43 -2.43 -12.17
N THR A 284 19.62 -2.56 -13.48
CA THR A 284 20.93 -2.82 -14.08
C THR A 284 21.55 -1.49 -14.50
N PRO A 285 22.73 -1.12 -13.98
CA PRO A 285 23.44 0.09 -14.40
C PRO A 285 23.71 0.09 -15.90
N ALA A 286 23.54 1.24 -16.55
CA ALA A 286 23.91 1.42 -17.95
C ALA A 286 25.39 1.78 -18.10
N ASP A 287 26.01 2.31 -17.05
CA ASP A 287 27.39 2.79 -17.01
C ASP A 287 28.28 1.87 -16.16
N THR A 288 29.61 2.07 -16.26
CA THR A 288 30.53 1.48 -15.27
C THR A 288 30.33 2.08 -13.88
N ALA A 289 30.76 1.39 -12.83
CA ALA A 289 30.62 1.84 -11.45
C ALA A 289 31.26 3.22 -11.22
N GLU A 290 32.40 3.50 -11.84
CA GLU A 290 33.12 4.77 -11.73
C GLU A 290 32.33 5.92 -12.39
N VAL A 291 31.81 5.70 -13.59
CA VAL A 291 31.01 6.69 -14.32
C VAL A 291 29.69 6.97 -13.59
N GLN A 292 29.04 5.92 -13.11
CA GLN A 292 27.82 6.08 -12.32
C GLN A 292 28.07 6.86 -11.02
N ARG A 293 29.15 6.56 -10.33
CA ARG A 293 29.56 7.29 -9.11
C ARG A 293 29.78 8.77 -9.41
N ALA A 294 30.55 9.09 -10.45
CA ALA A 294 30.81 10.47 -10.85
C ALA A 294 29.51 11.22 -11.22
N LYS A 295 28.57 10.57 -11.89
CA LYS A 295 27.24 11.15 -12.19
C LYS A 295 26.44 11.44 -10.92
N LEU A 296 26.41 10.52 -9.97
CA LEU A 296 25.69 10.70 -8.70
C LEU A 296 26.32 11.81 -7.84
N ASP A 297 27.65 11.86 -7.77
CA ASP A 297 28.34 12.91 -7.02
C ASP A 297 28.09 14.30 -7.63
N PHE A 298 28.11 14.40 -8.97
CA PHE A 298 27.74 15.63 -9.67
C PHE A 298 26.29 16.06 -9.42
N LEU A 299 25.32 15.13 -9.51
CA LEU A 299 23.92 15.43 -9.24
C LEU A 299 23.73 15.88 -7.78
N ARG A 300 24.36 15.20 -6.84
CA ARG A 300 24.31 15.58 -5.41
C ARG A 300 24.83 17.01 -5.20
N GLU A 301 25.96 17.37 -5.82
CA GLU A 301 26.52 18.71 -5.72
C GLU A 301 25.56 19.79 -6.25
N GLN A 302 24.98 19.57 -7.44
CA GLN A 302 24.03 20.49 -8.07
C GLN A 302 22.74 20.64 -7.25
N ASP A 303 22.15 19.51 -6.83
CA ASP A 303 20.91 19.52 -6.06
C ASP A 303 21.12 20.11 -4.67
N SER A 304 22.25 19.84 -4.02
CA SER A 304 22.59 20.43 -2.72
C SER A 304 22.79 21.95 -2.83
N ALA A 305 23.45 22.41 -3.88
CA ALA A 305 23.60 23.85 -4.15
C ALA A 305 22.23 24.51 -4.39
N THR A 306 21.35 23.85 -5.14
CA THR A 306 19.99 24.32 -5.42
C THR A 306 19.14 24.35 -4.12
N ALA A 307 19.21 23.30 -3.30
CA ALA A 307 18.52 23.26 -2.02
C ALA A 307 18.98 24.39 -1.09
N GLN A 308 20.29 24.65 -1.02
CA GLN A 308 20.84 25.77 -0.24
C GLN A 308 20.37 27.13 -0.76
N ALA A 309 20.35 27.33 -2.08
CA ALA A 309 19.89 28.58 -2.70
C ALA A 309 18.40 28.86 -2.39
N LEU A 310 17.59 27.81 -2.27
CA LEU A 310 16.17 27.89 -1.91
C LEU A 310 15.92 27.98 -0.39
N GLY A 311 16.97 27.93 0.44
CA GLY A 311 16.82 27.98 1.89
C GLY A 311 16.44 26.64 2.54
N GLY A 312 16.65 25.54 1.84
CA GLY A 312 16.22 24.17 2.17
C GLY A 312 15.03 23.74 1.33
N SER A 313 14.98 22.49 0.93
CA SER A 313 13.85 21.90 0.19
C SER A 313 13.76 20.41 0.46
N ASP A 314 12.72 19.99 1.21
CA ASP A 314 12.44 18.58 1.50
C ASP A 314 12.26 17.74 0.22
N ALA A 315 11.73 18.35 -0.85
CA ALA A 315 11.55 17.70 -2.14
C ALA A 315 12.90 17.35 -2.80
N ILE A 316 13.86 18.31 -2.78
CA ILE A 316 15.21 18.09 -3.35
C ILE A 316 15.99 17.09 -2.50
N GLU A 317 15.94 17.20 -1.17
CA GLU A 317 16.58 16.25 -0.27
C GLU A 317 16.02 14.81 -0.44
N SER A 318 14.70 14.70 -0.62
CA SER A 318 14.05 13.43 -0.92
C SER A 318 14.50 12.86 -2.27
N ALA A 319 14.64 13.71 -3.31
CA ALA A 319 15.14 13.28 -4.61
C ALA A 319 16.59 12.75 -4.50
N ILE A 320 17.47 13.47 -3.79
CA ILE A 320 18.86 13.02 -3.52
C ILE A 320 18.86 11.63 -2.86
N LYS A 321 18.12 11.46 -1.76
CA LYS A 321 18.03 10.16 -1.06
C LYS A 321 17.47 9.06 -1.96
N ASN A 322 16.47 9.36 -2.78
CA ASN A 322 15.84 8.38 -3.66
C ASN A 322 16.80 7.86 -4.73
N TYR A 323 17.55 8.72 -5.45
CA TYR A 323 18.48 8.22 -6.47
C TYR A 323 19.72 7.55 -5.86
N GLU A 324 20.17 7.97 -4.68
CA GLU A 324 21.23 7.26 -3.94
C GLU A 324 20.77 5.87 -3.50
N THR A 325 19.54 5.75 -2.97
CA THR A 325 18.96 4.46 -2.60
C THR A 325 18.79 3.58 -3.83
N ALA A 326 18.27 4.13 -4.94
CA ALA A 326 18.14 3.39 -6.20
C ALA A 326 19.48 2.85 -6.71
N ALA A 327 20.57 3.63 -6.62
CA ALA A 327 21.91 3.17 -7.00
C ALA A 327 22.41 2.03 -6.07
N ARG A 328 22.16 2.11 -4.76
CA ARG A 328 22.51 1.05 -3.81
C ARG A 328 21.70 -0.23 -4.04
N MET A 329 20.41 -0.09 -4.38
CA MET A 329 19.52 -1.20 -4.71
C MET A 329 20.00 -2.02 -5.91
N GLN A 330 20.70 -1.42 -6.88
CA GLN A 330 21.21 -2.11 -8.05
C GLN A 330 22.14 -3.28 -7.73
N SER A 331 22.83 -3.23 -6.60
CA SER A 331 23.70 -4.33 -6.14
C SER A 331 22.96 -5.40 -5.34
N LEU A 332 21.98 -5.02 -4.53
CA LEU A 332 21.39 -5.92 -3.54
C LEU A 332 20.04 -6.52 -3.98
N VAL A 333 19.17 -5.73 -4.60
CA VAL A 333 17.81 -6.20 -4.97
C VAL A 333 17.82 -7.38 -5.95
N PRO A 334 18.71 -7.44 -6.99
CA PRO A 334 18.76 -8.61 -7.85
C PRO A 334 19.02 -9.90 -7.08
N SER A 335 19.98 -9.89 -6.14
CA SER A 335 20.30 -11.07 -5.32
C SER A 335 19.19 -11.45 -4.34
N LEU A 336 18.46 -10.48 -3.79
CA LEU A 336 17.32 -10.74 -2.90
C LEU A 336 16.13 -11.35 -3.67
N CYS A 337 15.95 -10.93 -4.93
CA CYS A 337 14.86 -11.43 -5.78
C CYS A 337 15.18 -12.76 -6.46
N ASP A 338 16.45 -13.10 -6.58
CA ASP A 338 16.89 -14.39 -7.11
C ASP A 338 16.80 -15.47 -6.02
N VAL A 339 15.89 -16.41 -6.22
CA VAL A 339 15.65 -17.52 -5.30
C VAL A 339 16.28 -18.84 -5.76
N THR A 340 17.11 -18.82 -6.81
CA THR A 340 17.74 -20.02 -7.36
C THR A 340 18.72 -20.69 -6.38
N GLY A 341 19.24 -19.92 -5.42
CA GLY A 341 20.10 -20.43 -4.35
C GLY A 341 19.36 -21.03 -3.14
N GLU A 342 18.01 -21.01 -3.13
CA GLU A 342 17.24 -21.63 -2.05
C GLU A 342 17.24 -23.17 -2.18
N SER A 343 17.14 -23.86 -1.04
CA SER A 343 17.09 -25.32 -1.04
C SER A 343 15.82 -25.85 -1.72
N PRO A 344 15.87 -27.06 -2.34
CA PRO A 344 14.68 -27.67 -2.88
C PRO A 344 13.53 -27.84 -1.86
N GLU A 345 13.87 -28.03 -0.59
CA GLU A 345 12.93 -28.12 0.52
C GLU A 345 12.21 -26.80 0.75
N THR A 346 12.96 -25.69 0.74
CA THR A 346 12.39 -24.32 0.85
C THR A 346 11.48 -24.02 -0.34
N LEU A 347 11.91 -24.32 -1.57
CA LEU A 347 11.09 -24.08 -2.76
C LEU A 347 9.77 -24.87 -2.71
N ARG A 348 9.81 -26.14 -2.28
CA ARG A 348 8.60 -26.97 -2.07
C ARG A 348 7.72 -26.45 -0.94
N LEU A 349 8.32 -26.03 0.18
CA LEU A 349 7.60 -25.50 1.33
C LEU A 349 6.70 -24.33 0.90
N TYR A 350 7.23 -23.38 0.14
CA TYR A 350 6.48 -22.25 -0.37
C TYR A 350 5.60 -22.58 -1.59
N GLY A 351 5.90 -23.66 -2.31
CA GLY A 351 5.24 -24.03 -3.56
C GLY A 351 5.75 -23.23 -4.78
N VAL A 352 7.00 -22.78 -4.75
CA VAL A 352 7.65 -22.11 -5.89
C VAL A 352 7.96 -23.11 -7.01
N ASP A 353 8.03 -24.40 -6.72
CA ASP A 353 8.25 -25.49 -7.66
C ASP A 353 6.98 -25.99 -8.38
N ARG A 354 5.80 -25.37 -8.12
CA ARG A 354 4.55 -25.72 -8.80
C ARG A 354 4.68 -25.62 -10.32
N ALA A 355 3.95 -26.48 -11.05
CA ALA A 355 4.01 -26.49 -12.50
C ALA A 355 3.40 -25.25 -13.16
N ASN A 356 2.33 -24.70 -12.59
CA ASN A 356 1.66 -23.53 -13.13
C ASN A 356 2.38 -22.24 -12.70
N ASP A 357 2.83 -21.46 -13.65
CA ASP A 357 3.55 -20.23 -13.39
C ASP A 357 2.73 -19.19 -12.62
N PHE A 358 1.42 -19.10 -12.88
CA PHE A 358 0.55 -18.18 -12.16
C PHE A 358 0.48 -18.52 -10.66
N ASP A 359 0.46 -19.80 -10.31
CA ASP A 359 0.44 -20.28 -8.93
C ASP A 359 1.75 -20.02 -8.17
N LYS A 360 2.87 -19.88 -8.91
CA LYS A 360 4.18 -19.61 -8.33
C LYS A 360 4.38 -18.16 -7.91
N PHE A 361 3.72 -17.19 -8.57
CA PHE A 361 4.04 -15.78 -8.36
C PHE A 361 3.82 -15.33 -6.93
N TYR A 362 2.71 -15.71 -6.32
CA TYR A 362 2.46 -15.37 -4.92
C TYR A 362 3.42 -16.09 -3.98
N ALA A 363 3.71 -17.34 -4.24
CA ALA A 363 4.69 -18.14 -3.51
C ALA A 363 6.09 -17.51 -3.57
N LEU A 364 6.49 -17.05 -4.77
CA LEU A 364 7.75 -16.35 -4.98
C LEU A 364 7.81 -15.04 -4.19
N GLN A 365 6.72 -14.26 -4.17
CA GLN A 365 6.67 -13.02 -3.42
C GLN A 365 6.71 -13.26 -1.90
N CYS A 366 6.04 -14.28 -1.38
CA CYS A 366 6.14 -14.67 0.02
C CYS A 366 7.57 -15.10 0.41
N LEU A 367 8.26 -15.86 -0.45
CA LEU A 367 9.66 -16.23 -0.24
C LEU A 367 10.59 -15.01 -0.29
N ARG A 368 10.36 -14.10 -1.22
CA ARG A 368 11.09 -12.80 -1.29
C ARG A 368 10.83 -11.94 -0.06
N ALA A 369 9.61 -11.93 0.49
CA ALA A 369 9.30 -11.21 1.72
C ALA A 369 10.15 -11.70 2.89
N ARG A 370 10.32 -13.03 3.05
CA ARG A 370 11.22 -13.60 4.07
C ARG A 370 12.66 -13.13 3.87
N ARG A 371 13.19 -13.17 2.64
CA ARG A 371 14.54 -12.72 2.32
C ARG A 371 14.74 -11.23 2.57
N MET A 372 13.73 -10.42 2.34
CA MET A 372 13.75 -8.99 2.64
C MET A 372 13.75 -8.70 4.14
N VAL A 373 13.05 -9.51 4.94
CA VAL A 373 13.16 -9.45 6.41
C VAL A 373 14.59 -9.74 6.84
N GLU A 374 15.21 -10.81 6.33
CA GLU A 374 16.62 -11.16 6.61
C GLU A 374 17.60 -10.05 6.20
N ALA A 375 17.26 -9.28 5.17
CA ALA A 375 18.04 -8.15 4.68
C ALA A 375 17.77 -6.84 5.43
N GLY A 376 16.82 -6.80 6.38
CA GLY A 376 16.53 -5.61 7.19
C GLY A 376 15.49 -4.65 6.60
N VAL A 377 14.65 -5.08 5.66
CA VAL A 377 13.50 -4.26 5.18
C VAL A 377 12.45 -4.20 6.27
N ARG A 378 12.01 -2.99 6.63
CA ARG A 378 11.13 -2.77 7.78
C ARG A 378 9.67 -3.05 7.50
N PHE A 379 9.14 -2.59 6.38
CA PHE A 379 7.75 -2.81 6.00
C PHE A 379 7.67 -3.41 4.59
N ILE A 380 7.05 -4.58 4.49
CA ILE A 380 6.89 -5.34 3.26
C ILE A 380 5.41 -5.60 3.07
N GLU A 381 4.87 -5.17 1.95
CA GLU A 381 3.50 -5.47 1.59
C GLU A 381 3.47 -6.42 0.40
N VAL A 382 2.66 -7.46 0.48
CA VAL A 382 2.50 -8.47 -0.56
C VAL A 382 1.05 -8.46 -1.02
N THR A 383 0.80 -8.00 -2.24
CA THR A 383 -0.54 -8.03 -2.83
C THR A 383 -0.88 -9.44 -3.30
N CYS A 384 -2.12 -9.89 -3.09
CA CYS A 384 -2.56 -11.15 -3.67
C CYS A 384 -2.69 -11.04 -5.21
N PRO A 385 -2.52 -12.12 -5.96
CA PRO A 385 -2.61 -12.10 -7.43
C PRO A 385 -4.07 -11.95 -7.89
N LEU A 386 -4.27 -11.26 -9.01
CA LEU A 386 -5.59 -11.15 -9.64
C LEU A 386 -5.93 -12.49 -10.34
N THR A 387 -6.83 -13.25 -9.75
CA THR A 387 -7.24 -14.58 -10.23
C THR A 387 -8.36 -14.53 -11.29
N HIS A 388 -9.09 -13.42 -11.35
CA HIS A 388 -10.23 -13.24 -12.24
C HIS A 388 -10.22 -11.83 -12.86
N ASN A 389 -11.04 -11.63 -13.90
CA ASN A 389 -11.24 -10.32 -14.53
C ASN A 389 -12.13 -9.37 -13.69
N ASN A 390 -12.27 -9.62 -12.40
CA ASN A 390 -12.90 -8.70 -11.46
C ASN A 390 -11.90 -7.67 -10.95
N ASN A 391 -12.42 -6.59 -10.39
CA ASN A 391 -11.61 -5.50 -9.86
C ASN A 391 -10.86 -5.85 -8.58
N ALA A 392 -11.10 -7.04 -7.99
CA ALA A 392 -10.42 -7.51 -6.80
C ALA A 392 -10.49 -9.05 -6.71
N PRO A 393 -9.42 -9.74 -6.26
CA PRO A 393 -9.34 -11.22 -6.26
C PRO A 393 -10.42 -11.90 -5.42
N TRP A 394 -10.76 -11.36 -4.25
CA TRP A 394 -11.73 -11.94 -3.32
C TRP A 394 -13.14 -11.36 -3.45
N ASP A 395 -13.43 -10.60 -4.51
CA ASP A 395 -14.74 -10.00 -4.75
C ASP A 395 -15.70 -10.98 -5.47
N GLN A 396 -16.34 -11.88 -4.69
CA GLN A 396 -17.20 -12.91 -5.24
C GLN A 396 -18.69 -12.69 -4.94
N HIS A 397 -19.34 -11.93 -5.81
CA HIS A 397 -20.80 -11.78 -5.85
C HIS A 397 -21.53 -13.00 -6.46
N GLY A 398 -20.79 -13.93 -7.05
CA GLY A 398 -21.22 -15.21 -7.59
C GLY A 398 -20.08 -16.19 -7.67
N GLU A 399 -20.37 -17.48 -7.87
CA GLU A 399 -19.38 -18.57 -7.93
C GLU A 399 -18.41 -18.57 -6.72
N LEU A 400 -18.90 -18.19 -5.52
CA LEU A 400 -18.09 -18.00 -4.32
C LEU A 400 -17.18 -19.20 -4.05
N ARG A 401 -17.76 -20.42 -4.08
CA ARG A 401 -17.02 -21.65 -3.77
C ARG A 401 -15.85 -21.85 -4.71
N LYS A 402 -16.09 -21.85 -6.01
CA LYS A 402 -15.06 -22.03 -7.04
C LYS A 402 -13.95 -21.00 -6.93
N ARG A 403 -14.31 -19.72 -6.81
CA ARG A 403 -13.36 -18.61 -6.83
C ARG A 403 -12.57 -18.49 -5.52
N HIS A 404 -13.19 -18.75 -4.37
CA HIS A 404 -12.46 -18.84 -3.10
C HIS A 404 -11.47 -20.03 -3.10
N GLU A 405 -11.85 -21.17 -3.68
CA GLU A 405 -10.93 -22.32 -3.84
C GLU A 405 -9.73 -21.98 -4.73
N GLU A 406 -9.94 -21.23 -5.83
CA GLU A 406 -8.86 -20.78 -6.70
C GLU A 406 -7.91 -19.82 -5.97
N ASN A 407 -8.43 -18.84 -5.21
CA ASN A 407 -7.63 -17.93 -4.42
C ASN A 407 -6.87 -18.64 -3.28
N ALA A 408 -7.56 -19.51 -2.54
CA ALA A 408 -6.96 -20.29 -1.47
C ALA A 408 -5.85 -21.21 -1.98
N ARG A 409 -6.05 -21.88 -3.10
CA ARG A 409 -5.04 -22.74 -3.74
C ARG A 409 -3.73 -21.98 -3.99
N ILE A 410 -3.79 -20.69 -4.30
CA ILE A 410 -2.62 -19.87 -4.58
C ILE A 410 -2.00 -19.30 -3.30
N THR A 411 -2.83 -18.90 -2.32
CA THR A 411 -2.38 -18.12 -1.17
C THR A 411 -2.14 -18.94 0.10
N ASP A 412 -2.87 -20.00 0.34
CA ASP A 412 -2.87 -20.76 1.60
C ASP A 412 -1.49 -21.36 1.95
N GLN A 413 -0.88 -22.12 1.02
CA GLN A 413 0.43 -22.75 1.25
C GLN A 413 1.54 -21.72 1.46
N PRO A 414 1.71 -20.68 0.60
CA PRO A 414 2.78 -19.72 0.77
C PRO A 414 2.69 -18.90 2.06
N VAL A 415 1.48 -18.57 2.51
CA VAL A 415 1.26 -17.88 3.78
C VAL A 415 1.67 -18.75 4.96
N ALA A 416 1.25 -20.00 5.00
CA ALA A 416 1.65 -20.94 6.04
C ALA A 416 3.16 -21.22 6.01
N ALA A 417 3.74 -21.33 4.82
CA ALA A 417 5.18 -21.52 4.62
C ALA A 417 5.98 -20.33 5.19
N LEU A 418 5.54 -19.11 4.92
CA LEU A 418 6.18 -17.90 5.43
C LEU A 418 6.21 -17.89 6.97
N ILE A 419 5.08 -18.20 7.62
CA ILE A 419 5.00 -18.27 9.09
C ILE A 419 5.95 -19.34 9.64
N ARG A 420 5.96 -20.54 9.05
CA ARG A 420 6.84 -21.63 9.47
C ARG A 420 8.32 -21.33 9.27
N ASP A 421 8.69 -20.79 8.12
CA ASP A 421 10.08 -20.49 7.78
C ASP A 421 10.63 -19.38 8.67
N LEU A 422 9.87 -18.31 8.90
CA LEU A 422 10.25 -17.26 9.86
C LEU A 422 10.39 -17.82 11.28
N LYS A 423 9.47 -18.69 11.72
CA LYS A 423 9.56 -19.36 13.03
C LYS A 423 10.81 -20.24 13.14
N ALA A 424 11.06 -21.08 12.14
CA ALA A 424 12.21 -21.97 12.11
C ALA A 424 13.55 -21.22 12.12
N ARG A 425 13.58 -20.00 11.59
CA ARG A 425 14.76 -19.10 11.57
C ARG A 425 14.87 -18.21 12.82
N GLY A 426 13.92 -18.27 13.74
CA GLY A 426 13.88 -17.38 14.91
C GLY A 426 13.55 -15.91 14.57
N LEU A 427 12.96 -15.65 13.41
CA LEU A 427 12.60 -14.31 12.93
C LEU A 427 11.14 -13.95 13.20
N LEU A 428 10.27 -14.92 13.52
CA LEU A 428 8.84 -14.68 13.70
C LEU A 428 8.57 -13.77 14.91
N ASP A 429 9.33 -13.92 15.99
CA ASP A 429 9.15 -13.12 17.21
C ASP A 429 9.40 -11.61 16.98
N GLU A 430 10.24 -11.27 16.01
CA GLU A 430 10.56 -9.89 15.62
C GLU A 430 9.86 -9.43 14.33
N THR A 431 9.05 -10.30 13.71
CA THR A 431 8.32 -10.02 12.46
C THR A 431 6.83 -10.14 12.68
N LEU A 432 6.11 -9.04 12.55
CA LEU A 432 4.66 -9.01 12.64
C LEU A 432 4.07 -9.29 11.26
N ILE A 433 3.37 -10.40 11.13
CA ILE A 433 2.60 -10.75 9.93
C ILE A 433 1.16 -10.28 10.14
N LEU A 434 0.65 -9.51 9.18
CA LEU A 434 -0.75 -9.13 9.06
C LEU A 434 -1.33 -9.76 7.80
N TRP A 435 -2.35 -10.60 7.93
CA TRP A 435 -3.16 -11.12 6.82
C TRP A 435 -4.54 -10.47 6.90
N ALA A 436 -4.87 -9.61 5.95
CA ALA A 436 -6.10 -8.82 5.99
C ALA A 436 -6.58 -8.45 4.60
N GLY A 437 -7.90 -8.44 4.42
CA GLY A 437 -8.59 -7.69 3.38
C GLY A 437 -9.22 -6.43 3.97
N GLU A 438 -9.73 -5.59 3.09
CA GLU A 438 -10.33 -4.30 3.47
C GLU A 438 -11.71 -4.45 4.12
N MET A 439 -12.42 -5.53 3.81
CA MET A 439 -13.77 -5.83 4.31
C MET A 439 -14.03 -7.33 4.36
N GLY A 440 -15.21 -7.72 4.81
CA GLY A 440 -15.75 -9.06 4.75
C GLY A 440 -16.86 -9.21 3.69
N ARG A 441 -17.62 -10.30 3.83
CA ARG A 441 -18.72 -10.65 2.96
C ARG A 441 -19.99 -10.92 3.76
N THR A 442 -21.13 -10.56 3.19
CA THR A 442 -22.42 -10.82 3.84
C THR A 442 -22.64 -12.31 4.10
N PRO A 443 -23.23 -12.69 5.23
CA PRO A 443 -23.64 -14.09 5.51
C PRO A 443 -24.85 -14.53 4.68
N HIS A 444 -25.41 -13.65 3.85
CA HIS A 444 -26.49 -13.93 2.91
C HIS A 444 -26.02 -13.71 1.47
N SER A 445 -26.82 -14.14 0.52
CA SER A 445 -26.63 -13.93 -0.92
C SER A 445 -27.81 -13.14 -1.49
N SER A 446 -27.51 -12.19 -2.37
CA SER A 446 -28.52 -11.52 -3.21
C SER A 446 -28.78 -12.29 -4.50
N GLY A 447 -27.89 -13.21 -4.87
CA GLY A 447 -28.00 -14.18 -5.95
C GLY A 447 -28.27 -15.59 -5.43
N THR A 448 -27.56 -16.58 -5.99
CA THR A 448 -27.68 -17.99 -5.60
C THR A 448 -26.51 -18.51 -4.78
N ASP A 449 -25.28 -18.03 -5.07
CA ASP A 449 -24.04 -18.67 -4.62
C ASP A 449 -22.88 -17.68 -4.36
N GLY A 450 -23.17 -16.39 -4.29
CA GLY A 450 -22.22 -15.34 -3.95
C GLY A 450 -22.54 -14.63 -2.64
N ARG A 451 -21.67 -13.73 -2.23
CA ARG A 451 -21.86 -12.85 -1.05
C ARG A 451 -21.54 -11.41 -1.43
N ASP A 452 -22.31 -10.47 -0.88
CA ASP A 452 -22.11 -9.03 -1.13
C ASP A 452 -21.05 -8.44 -0.19
N HIS A 453 -20.70 -7.17 -0.43
CA HIS A 453 -19.76 -6.43 0.43
C HIS A 453 -20.32 -6.24 1.85
N HIS A 454 -19.46 -6.34 2.86
CA HIS A 454 -19.87 -6.23 4.25
C HIS A 454 -18.74 -5.70 5.14
N VAL A 455 -19.06 -4.70 5.96
CA VAL A 455 -18.08 -4.06 6.86
C VAL A 455 -18.50 -4.02 8.33
N SER A 456 -19.70 -4.50 8.68
CA SER A 456 -20.19 -4.47 10.07
C SER A 456 -19.58 -5.57 10.95
N GLY A 457 -18.94 -6.57 10.34
CA GLY A 457 -18.23 -7.65 11.03
C GLY A 457 -17.42 -8.47 10.05
N TYR A 458 -16.09 -8.51 10.22
CA TYR A 458 -15.21 -9.33 9.39
C TYR A 458 -13.95 -9.77 10.15
N THR A 459 -13.13 -10.59 9.51
CA THR A 459 -12.01 -11.25 10.16
C THR A 459 -10.69 -10.93 9.44
N LEU A 460 -9.66 -10.74 10.24
CA LEU A 460 -8.25 -10.77 9.85
C LEU A 460 -7.47 -11.66 10.82
N PHE A 461 -6.22 -11.97 10.52
CA PHE A 461 -5.32 -12.51 11.53
C PHE A 461 -3.95 -11.83 11.53
N MET A 462 -3.28 -11.93 12.67
CA MET A 462 -1.89 -11.56 12.85
C MET A 462 -1.09 -12.76 13.37
N ALA A 463 0.23 -12.75 13.15
CA ALA A 463 1.14 -13.75 13.70
C ALA A 463 2.52 -13.12 13.99
N GLY A 464 3.18 -13.57 15.05
CA GLY A 464 4.51 -13.10 15.43
C GLY A 464 4.55 -11.66 15.95
N GLY A 465 5.75 -11.05 16.00
CA GLY A 465 5.94 -9.66 16.39
C GLY A 465 5.35 -9.27 17.75
N GLY A 466 5.29 -10.21 18.72
CA GLY A 466 4.74 -9.97 20.04
C GLY A 466 3.21 -10.04 20.15
N VAL A 467 2.51 -10.62 19.16
CA VAL A 467 1.08 -10.97 19.28
C VAL A 467 0.94 -12.38 19.87
N ARG A 468 -0.09 -12.61 20.65
CA ARG A 468 -0.37 -13.95 21.19
C ARG A 468 -0.90 -14.87 20.10
N GLY A 469 -0.19 -15.96 19.81
CA GLY A 469 -0.68 -17.00 18.93
C GLY A 469 -1.75 -17.91 19.57
N GLY A 470 -2.46 -18.67 18.73
CA GLY A 470 -3.46 -19.66 19.14
C GLY A 470 -4.73 -19.07 19.76
N MET A 471 -5.08 -17.83 19.45
CA MET A 471 -6.24 -17.18 20.06
C MET A 471 -7.20 -16.55 19.06
N THR A 472 -8.43 -16.36 19.51
CA THR A 472 -9.45 -15.56 18.83
C THR A 472 -9.78 -14.35 19.68
N TYR A 473 -9.90 -13.16 19.06
CA TYR A 473 -10.31 -11.92 19.71
C TYR A 473 -11.57 -11.36 19.05
N GLY A 474 -12.53 -10.99 19.89
CA GLY A 474 -13.81 -10.47 19.47
C GLY A 474 -14.74 -11.53 18.85
N THR A 475 -15.99 -11.16 18.66
CA THR A 475 -17.05 -12.06 18.19
C THR A 475 -18.03 -11.31 17.32
N THR A 476 -18.49 -11.94 16.25
CA THR A 476 -19.66 -11.50 15.49
C THR A 476 -20.92 -12.21 16.04
N ASP A 477 -22.11 -11.72 15.70
CA ASP A 477 -23.38 -12.32 16.09
C ASP A 477 -23.56 -13.73 15.52
N GLU A 478 -24.65 -14.40 15.90
CA GLU A 478 -24.94 -15.80 15.52
C GLU A 478 -25.00 -16.02 14.00
N MET A 479 -25.27 -14.97 13.22
CA MET A 479 -25.33 -15.02 11.77
C MET A 479 -24.04 -14.52 11.09
N GLY A 480 -23.13 -13.88 11.83
CA GLY A 480 -21.95 -13.23 11.28
C GLY A 480 -22.23 -11.87 10.65
N MET A 481 -23.33 -11.21 11.02
CA MET A 481 -23.72 -9.92 10.47
C MET A 481 -23.02 -8.74 11.12
N SER A 482 -22.84 -8.75 12.43
CA SER A 482 -22.29 -7.60 13.15
C SER A 482 -21.31 -8.04 14.21
N ALA A 483 -20.22 -7.31 14.37
CA ALA A 483 -19.33 -7.45 15.50
C ALA A 483 -20.08 -7.05 16.77
N VAL A 484 -20.18 -7.94 17.75
CA VAL A 484 -20.96 -7.76 19.00
C VAL A 484 -20.09 -7.66 20.24
N GLU A 485 -18.89 -8.24 20.22
CA GLU A 485 -17.93 -8.18 21.33
C GLU A 485 -16.58 -7.68 20.84
N ASN A 486 -15.95 -6.83 21.64
CA ASN A 486 -14.59 -6.34 21.38
C ASN A 486 -14.39 -5.83 19.95
N ARG A 487 -15.28 -4.93 19.51
CA ARG A 487 -15.20 -4.32 18.16
C ARG A 487 -13.85 -3.65 17.94
N VAL A 488 -13.27 -3.91 16.77
CA VAL A 488 -11.97 -3.36 16.33
C VAL A 488 -12.19 -2.58 15.04
N ASN A 489 -11.88 -1.30 15.04
CA ASN A 489 -11.84 -0.50 13.83
C ASN A 489 -10.43 -0.46 13.23
N ILE A 490 -10.30 0.05 12.01
CA ILE A 490 -9.00 0.12 11.31
C ILE A 490 -7.97 0.96 12.09
N HIS A 491 -8.39 2.01 12.76
CA HIS A 491 -7.47 2.86 13.53
C HIS A 491 -6.95 2.14 14.79
N ASP A 492 -7.74 1.23 15.40
CA ASP A 492 -7.28 0.38 16.50
C ASP A 492 -6.24 -0.63 16.02
N LEU A 493 -6.45 -1.21 14.82
CA LEU A 493 -5.46 -2.06 14.16
C LEU A 493 -4.16 -1.27 13.93
N HIS A 494 -4.23 -0.09 13.33
CA HIS A 494 -3.06 0.77 13.08
C HIS A 494 -2.33 1.16 14.38
N ALA A 495 -3.07 1.55 15.42
CA ALA A 495 -2.49 1.87 16.73
C ALA A 495 -1.74 0.67 17.32
N THR A 496 -2.30 -0.54 17.17
CA THR A 496 -1.71 -1.78 17.67
C THR A 496 -0.44 -2.17 16.90
N LEU A 497 -0.47 -2.07 15.57
CA LEU A 497 0.70 -2.33 14.72
C LEU A 497 1.85 -1.36 15.03
N LEU A 498 1.55 -0.06 15.15
CA LEU A 498 2.53 0.96 15.53
C LEU A 498 3.08 0.71 16.94
N HIS A 499 2.24 0.27 17.87
CA HIS A 499 2.67 -0.07 19.23
C HIS A 499 3.68 -1.22 19.23
N GLN A 500 3.41 -2.30 18.50
CA GLN A 500 4.35 -3.43 18.41
C GLN A 500 5.71 -3.01 17.82
N LEU A 501 5.73 -2.02 16.94
CA LEU A 501 6.94 -1.40 16.40
C LEU A 501 7.60 -0.38 17.36
N GLY A 502 7.13 -0.26 18.60
CA GLY A 502 7.67 0.68 19.58
C GLY A 502 7.26 2.14 19.35
N MET A 503 6.24 2.39 18.56
CA MET A 503 5.75 3.74 18.26
C MET A 503 4.42 4.05 18.96
N ASN A 504 4.38 5.18 19.63
CA ASN A 504 3.12 5.73 20.11
C ASN A 504 2.42 6.44 18.94
N HIS A 505 1.26 5.94 18.53
CA HIS A 505 0.50 6.42 17.38
C HIS A 505 0.01 7.88 17.52
N GLU A 506 -0.10 8.40 18.75
CA GLU A 506 -0.48 9.78 19.01
C GLU A 506 0.70 10.75 18.91
N ARG A 507 1.91 10.27 19.18
CA ARG A 507 3.15 11.06 19.12
C ARG A 507 3.82 11.02 17.75
N LEU A 508 3.50 10.00 16.93
CA LEU A 508 3.98 9.91 15.55
C LEU A 508 3.17 10.86 14.67
N THR A 509 3.66 12.07 14.53
CA THR A 509 2.95 13.15 13.80
C THR A 509 3.83 13.78 12.74
N PHE A 510 3.18 14.38 11.73
CA PHE A 510 3.78 15.23 10.72
C PHE A 510 2.96 16.52 10.55
N ARG A 511 3.64 17.67 10.57
CA ARG A 511 2.97 18.97 10.43
C ARG A 511 2.60 19.24 8.97
N PHE A 512 1.31 19.19 8.66
CA PHE A 512 0.79 19.43 7.31
C PHE A 512 -0.58 20.11 7.35
N GLY A 513 -0.79 21.09 6.47
CA GLY A 513 -2.08 21.79 6.38
C GLY A 513 -2.48 22.52 7.67
N GLY A 514 -1.49 23.01 8.43
CA GLY A 514 -1.74 23.77 9.68
C GLY A 514 -2.01 22.93 10.92
N ARG A 515 -2.06 21.57 10.82
CA ARG A 515 -2.24 20.67 11.98
C ARG A 515 -1.18 19.56 12.00
N ASP A 516 -0.99 18.92 13.14
CA ASP A 516 -0.19 17.72 13.28
C ASP A 516 -1.04 16.52 12.84
N GLN A 517 -0.67 15.96 11.68
CA GLN A 517 -1.33 14.78 11.09
C GLN A 517 -0.76 13.51 11.71
N ARG A 518 -1.57 12.46 11.84
CA ARG A 518 -1.17 11.13 12.26
C ARG A 518 -1.98 10.06 11.52
N LEU A 519 -1.46 8.83 11.44
CA LEU A 519 -2.11 7.71 10.76
C LEU A 519 -3.51 7.43 11.31
N THR A 520 -3.66 7.49 12.62
CA THR A 520 -4.91 7.16 13.33
C THR A 520 -5.87 8.35 13.46
N ASP A 521 -5.55 9.50 12.88
CA ASP A 521 -6.27 10.76 13.03
C ASP A 521 -6.60 11.07 14.50
N VAL A 522 -7.85 11.17 14.90
CA VAL A 522 -8.29 11.39 16.28
C VAL A 522 -8.71 10.10 17.01
N HIS A 523 -8.54 8.95 16.34
CA HIS A 523 -8.99 7.63 16.77
C HIS A 523 -7.82 6.73 17.17
N GLY A 524 -8.13 5.47 17.43
CA GLY A 524 -7.17 4.40 17.64
C GLY A 524 -6.97 4.06 19.11
N ARG A 525 -7.19 2.81 19.45
CA ARG A 525 -6.89 2.18 20.74
C ARG A 525 -5.97 1.00 20.50
N VAL A 526 -4.88 0.91 21.25
CA VAL A 526 -4.04 -0.31 21.25
C VAL A 526 -4.84 -1.47 21.84
N ILE A 527 -4.93 -2.57 21.13
CA ILE A 527 -5.63 -3.79 21.55
C ILE A 527 -4.66 -4.60 22.43
N ALA A 528 -4.51 -4.17 23.68
CA ALA A 528 -3.54 -4.77 24.61
C ALA A 528 -3.84 -6.25 24.89
N GLU A 529 -5.10 -6.66 24.76
CA GLU A 529 -5.59 -8.00 25.05
C GLU A 529 -5.03 -9.09 24.12
N ILE A 530 -4.56 -8.72 22.93
CA ILE A 530 -3.93 -9.65 21.97
C ILE A 530 -2.41 -9.64 22.04
N LEU A 531 -1.79 -8.81 22.88
CA LEU A 531 -0.35 -8.67 22.98
C LEU A 531 0.25 -9.62 24.03
N ALA A 532 1.46 -10.16 23.74
CA ALA A 532 2.18 -11.10 24.60
C ALA A 532 3.01 -10.39 25.69
#